data_1a16ad858fb3937056dc9669a8fcda6b
#
_entry.id   1a16ad858fb3937056dc9669a8fcda6b
#
_cell.length_a   1.000
_cell.length_b   1.000
_cell.length_c   1.000
_cell.angle_alpha   90.00
_cell.angle_beta   90.00
_cell.angle_gamma   90.00
#
_symmetry.space_group_name_H-M   'P 1'
#
loop_
_entity.id
_entity.type
_entity.pdbx_description
1 polymer ?
#
loop_
_entity_poly.entity_id
_entity_poly.type
_entity_poly.pdbx_seq_one_letter_code
_entity_poly.pdbx_strand_id
1 'polypeptide(L)'
;DKVIEQGAKFEVEHFDIGKTNEDSSRLCLKVTASSEAALQRLLEDLVPLGCHQGPERDAKLESVPSEGCAPEGFYSTTNQRTRIRHGGSWIDVKHQRMDAVIVVEAGEATCRILRDLKVGELVVCEADGVRVSPEFRERDRLGFAFMTNDISSERRVEVGVVRVAGMMDEV
;
A
#
# COMPACT_ATOMS: atom_id res chain seq x y z
N ASP A 1 1.18 21.70 3.84
CA ASP A 1 0.71 22.52 2.72
C ASP A 1 -0.61 21.99 2.12
N LYS A 2 -0.74 20.69 1.77
CA LYS A 2 -1.97 20.13 1.16
C LYS A 2 -3.26 20.43 1.92
N VAL A 3 -3.26 20.32 3.26
CA VAL A 3 -4.43 20.61 4.09
C VAL A 3 -4.86 22.07 3.94
N ILE A 4 -3.90 22.99 3.97
CA ILE A 4 -4.14 24.44 3.85
C ILE A 4 -4.55 24.80 2.41
N GLU A 5 -3.92 24.22 1.40
CA GLU A 5 -4.22 24.44 -0.02
C GLU A 5 -5.67 24.09 -0.36
N GLN A 6 -6.23 23.08 0.29
CA GLN A 6 -7.63 22.69 0.13
C GLN A 6 -8.60 23.42 1.08
N GLY A 7 -8.13 24.45 1.79
CA GLY A 7 -8.95 25.26 2.67
C GLY A 7 -9.45 24.54 3.92
N ALA A 8 -8.85 23.41 4.27
CA ALA A 8 -9.16 22.69 5.48
C ALA A 8 -8.35 23.23 6.68
N LYS A 9 -8.87 22.99 7.88
CA LYS A 9 -8.20 23.33 9.14
C LYS A 9 -7.60 22.07 9.73
N PHE A 10 -6.50 22.21 10.47
CA PHE A 10 -5.93 21.11 11.23
C PHE A 10 -5.50 21.54 12.62
N GLU A 11 -5.53 20.61 13.54
CA GLU A 11 -4.97 20.69 14.88
C GLU A 11 -3.96 19.56 15.05
N VAL A 12 -2.80 19.85 15.65
CA VAL A 12 -1.81 18.82 15.99
C VAL A 12 -2.24 18.20 17.31
N GLU A 13 -2.65 16.93 17.28
CA GLU A 13 -3.03 16.20 18.49
C GLU A 13 -1.80 15.57 19.16
N HIS A 14 -0.87 15.07 18.34
CA HIS A 14 0.34 14.43 18.85
C HIS A 14 1.48 14.56 17.84
N PHE A 15 2.70 14.80 18.35
CA PHE A 15 3.90 14.88 17.51
C PHE A 15 5.11 14.31 18.25
N ASP A 16 5.58 13.15 17.81
CA ASP A 16 6.81 12.53 18.27
C ASP A 16 7.90 12.69 17.21
N ILE A 17 9.04 13.18 17.62
CA ILE A 17 10.21 13.31 16.74
C ILE A 17 11.18 12.18 17.06
N GLY A 18 11.58 11.42 16.06
CA GLY A 18 12.64 10.42 16.16
C GLY A 18 13.95 11.08 16.62
N LYS A 19 14.66 10.43 17.54
CA LYS A 19 15.92 10.96 18.11
C LYS A 19 17.13 10.60 17.27
N THR A 20 17.00 9.57 16.44
CA THR A 20 18.05 9.09 15.53
C THR A 20 17.51 9.01 14.11
N ASN A 21 18.40 8.83 13.11
CA ASN A 21 17.99 8.65 11.71
C ASN A 21 17.25 7.32 11.47
N GLU A 22 17.28 6.40 12.42
CA GLU A 22 16.59 5.10 12.36
C GLU A 22 15.21 5.17 13.01
N ASP A 23 14.99 6.16 13.87
CA ASP A 23 13.71 6.36 14.53
C ASP A 23 12.69 7.01 13.58
N SER A 24 11.48 6.48 13.54
CA SER A 24 10.39 7.12 12.81
C SER A 24 9.76 8.26 13.64
N SER A 25 9.56 9.41 13.01
CA SER A 25 8.74 10.50 13.58
C SER A 25 7.27 10.23 13.30
N ARG A 26 6.41 10.65 14.23
CA ARG A 26 4.96 10.45 14.16
C ARG A 26 4.23 11.76 14.35
N LEU A 27 3.27 12.04 13.49
CA LEU A 27 2.41 13.21 13.57
C LEU A 27 0.94 12.79 13.48
N CYS A 28 0.16 13.10 14.51
CA CYS A 28 -1.29 12.93 14.50
C CYS A 28 -1.95 14.29 14.31
N LEU A 29 -2.78 14.41 13.29
CA LEU A 29 -3.53 15.62 12.98
C LEU A 29 -5.02 15.33 13.03
N LYS A 30 -5.75 16.21 13.70
CA LYS A 30 -7.20 16.31 13.55
C LYS A 30 -7.49 17.30 12.44
N VAL A 31 -8.13 16.84 11.38
CA VAL A 31 -8.44 17.65 10.20
C VAL A 31 -9.93 17.95 10.15
N THR A 32 -10.28 19.19 9.84
CA THR A 32 -11.67 19.65 9.71
C THR A 32 -11.84 20.34 8.35
N ALA A 33 -12.76 19.85 7.54
CA ALA A 33 -13.09 20.44 6.25
C ALA A 33 -14.50 21.06 6.25
N SER A 34 -14.80 21.88 5.25
CA SER A 34 -16.08 22.58 5.11
C SER A 34 -17.26 21.68 4.75
N SER A 35 -16.99 20.49 4.17
CA SER A 35 -17.98 19.49 3.83
C SER A 35 -17.36 18.09 3.84
N GLU A 36 -18.21 17.06 3.92
CA GLU A 36 -17.77 15.68 3.85
C GLU A 36 -17.06 15.35 2.54
N ALA A 37 -17.56 15.85 1.42
CA ALA A 37 -16.93 15.67 0.12
C ALA A 37 -15.54 16.33 0.03
N ALA A 38 -15.34 17.48 0.66
CA ALA A 38 -14.04 18.14 0.75
C ALA A 38 -13.08 17.36 1.65
N LEU A 39 -13.58 16.81 2.76
CA LEU A 39 -12.80 15.96 3.66
C LEU A 39 -12.34 14.69 2.92
N GLN A 40 -13.23 14.02 2.22
CA GLN A 40 -12.91 12.79 1.49
C GLN A 40 -11.81 13.02 0.44
N ARG A 41 -11.92 14.08 -0.37
CA ARG A 41 -10.87 14.45 -1.35
C ARG A 41 -9.52 14.72 -0.69
N LEU A 42 -9.54 15.46 0.42
CA LEU A 42 -8.32 15.75 1.16
C LEU A 42 -7.66 14.46 1.68
N LEU A 43 -8.46 13.53 2.19
CA LEU A 43 -7.97 12.25 2.69
C LEU A 43 -7.37 11.40 1.55
N GLU A 44 -8.01 11.36 0.39
CA GLU A 44 -7.48 10.70 -0.81
C GLU A 44 -6.13 11.30 -1.24
N ASP A 45 -5.98 12.63 -1.19
CA ASP A 45 -4.72 13.32 -1.51
C ASP A 45 -3.62 13.11 -0.45
N LEU A 46 -3.99 12.79 0.79
CA LEU A 46 -3.05 12.54 1.88
C LEU A 46 -2.54 11.09 1.92
N VAL A 47 -3.30 10.12 1.39
CA VAL A 47 -2.90 8.71 1.32
C VAL A 47 -1.55 8.51 0.61
N PRO A 48 -1.29 9.11 -0.58
CA PRO A 48 0.01 8.98 -1.25
C PRO A 48 1.19 9.59 -0.46
N LEU A 49 0.88 10.47 0.51
CA LEU A 49 1.88 11.07 1.40
C LEU A 49 2.14 10.21 2.65
N GLY A 50 1.53 9.04 2.74
CA GLY A 50 1.67 8.12 3.86
C GLY A 50 0.77 8.44 5.05
N CYS A 51 -0.25 9.29 4.88
CA CYS A 51 -1.23 9.55 5.93
C CYS A 51 -2.28 8.45 6.00
N HIS A 52 -2.68 8.10 7.22
CA HIS A 52 -3.68 7.07 7.49
C HIS A 52 -4.77 7.63 8.40
N GLN A 53 -6.01 7.22 8.17
CA GLN A 53 -7.17 7.65 8.96
C GLN A 53 -7.37 6.80 10.21
N GLY A 54 -7.90 7.45 11.25
CA GLY A 54 -8.49 6.81 12.41
C GLY A 54 -7.51 6.38 13.50
N PRO A 55 -8.05 5.84 14.61
CA PRO A 55 -7.23 5.32 15.69
C PRO A 55 -6.43 4.13 15.20
N GLU A 56 -5.20 4.02 15.66
CA GLU A 56 -4.37 2.85 15.36
C GLU A 56 -4.97 1.62 16.03
N ARG A 57 -5.54 0.76 15.22
CA ARG A 57 -6.02 -0.56 15.61
C ARG A 57 -5.03 -1.62 15.18
N ASP A 58 -5.00 -2.72 15.90
CA ASP A 58 -4.26 -3.89 15.44
C ASP A 58 -4.96 -4.49 14.22
N ALA A 59 -4.17 -5.12 13.37
CA ALA A 59 -4.69 -5.82 12.19
C ALA A 59 -5.64 -6.93 12.65
N LYS A 60 -6.77 -7.04 11.96
CA LYS A 60 -7.72 -8.12 12.18
C LYS A 60 -7.13 -9.42 11.64
N LEU A 61 -7.08 -10.44 12.48
CA LEU A 61 -6.56 -11.75 12.11
C LEU A 61 -7.69 -12.77 12.10
N GLU A 62 -7.77 -13.55 11.03
CA GLU A 62 -8.72 -14.66 10.92
C GLU A 62 -7.97 -15.95 10.55
N SER A 63 -8.50 -17.07 11.05
CA SER A 63 -7.91 -18.38 10.82
C SER A 63 -8.24 -18.90 9.42
N VAL A 64 -7.26 -19.50 8.76
CA VAL A 64 -7.43 -20.19 7.47
C VAL A 64 -8.40 -21.36 7.65
N PRO A 65 -9.53 -21.36 6.89
CA PRO A 65 -10.59 -22.37 7.08
C PRO A 65 -10.25 -23.72 6.43
N SER A 66 -9.50 -23.72 5.34
CA SER A 66 -9.07 -24.92 4.61
C SER A 66 -7.76 -24.67 3.87
N GLU A 67 -7.01 -25.73 3.54
CA GLU A 67 -5.73 -25.63 2.84
C GLU A 67 -5.91 -24.87 1.51
N GLY A 68 -5.01 -23.90 1.28
CA GLY A 68 -5.00 -23.08 0.06
C GLY A 68 -6.12 -22.05 -0.05
N CYS A 69 -6.97 -21.90 0.95
CA CYS A 69 -8.09 -20.95 0.96
C CYS A 69 -7.90 -19.89 2.05
N ALA A 70 -7.80 -18.63 1.66
CA ALA A 70 -7.83 -17.53 2.61
C ALA A 70 -9.23 -17.30 3.17
N PRO A 71 -9.35 -16.78 4.42
CA PRO A 71 -10.63 -16.36 4.96
C PRO A 71 -11.25 -15.24 4.13
N GLU A 72 -12.55 -15.05 4.23
CA GLU A 72 -13.26 -13.95 3.56
C GLU A 72 -12.73 -12.60 4.04
N GLY A 73 -12.57 -11.66 3.11
CA GLY A 73 -12.04 -10.33 3.44
C GLY A 73 -10.54 -10.27 3.72
N PHE A 74 -9.77 -11.30 3.36
CA PHE A 74 -8.31 -11.27 3.51
C PHE A 74 -7.70 -10.06 2.79
N TYR A 75 -6.62 -9.52 3.36
CA TYR A 75 -5.87 -8.43 2.76
C TYR A 75 -4.95 -8.96 1.65
N SER A 76 -5.20 -8.54 0.40
CA SER A 76 -4.33 -8.86 -0.73
C SER A 76 -3.15 -7.88 -0.79
N THR A 77 -1.94 -8.42 -0.82
CA THR A 77 -0.72 -7.62 -0.77
C THR A 77 -0.35 -7.01 -2.13
N THR A 78 0.36 -5.90 -2.08
CA THR A 78 1.02 -5.29 -3.24
C THR A 78 2.53 -5.61 -3.23
N ASN A 79 3.26 -5.10 -4.21
CA ASN A 79 4.73 -5.16 -4.23
C ASN A 79 5.39 -4.06 -3.37
N GLN A 80 4.60 -3.22 -2.70
CA GLN A 80 5.09 -2.13 -1.88
C GLN A 80 5.40 -2.60 -0.45
N ARG A 81 6.39 -1.96 0.20
CA ARG A 81 6.71 -2.26 1.59
C ARG A 81 5.46 -2.11 2.46
N THR A 82 5.11 -3.18 3.13
CA THR A 82 3.91 -3.25 3.97
C THR A 82 4.32 -3.49 5.42
N ARG A 83 3.62 -2.86 6.33
CA ARG A 83 3.71 -3.07 7.78
C ARG A 83 2.33 -3.36 8.31
N ILE A 84 2.24 -4.20 9.31
CA ILE A 84 1.01 -4.45 10.06
C ILE A 84 1.19 -4.08 11.52
N ARG A 85 0.10 -3.69 12.16
CA ARG A 85 0.07 -3.47 13.60
C ARG A 85 -0.43 -4.73 14.29
N HIS A 86 0.37 -5.25 15.21
CA HIS A 86 0.04 -6.46 15.96
C HIS A 86 0.57 -6.33 17.39
N GLY A 87 -0.30 -6.61 18.38
CA GLY A 87 0.06 -6.47 19.79
C GLY A 87 0.48 -5.04 20.18
N GLY A 88 -0.13 -4.02 19.56
CA GLY A 88 0.17 -2.61 19.82
C GLY A 88 1.43 -2.09 19.11
N SER A 89 2.16 -2.92 18.37
CA SER A 89 3.42 -2.56 17.70
C SER A 89 3.34 -2.74 16.18
N TRP A 90 4.08 -1.92 15.44
CA TRP A 90 4.20 -2.04 13.98
C TRP A 90 5.33 -2.99 13.62
N ILE A 91 5.02 -4.05 12.87
CA ILE A 91 5.97 -5.04 12.37
C ILE A 91 6.03 -5.01 10.84
N ASP A 92 7.23 -5.15 10.29
CA ASP A 92 7.45 -5.22 8.84
C ASP A 92 7.03 -6.59 8.31
N VAL A 93 6.36 -6.58 7.16
CA VAL A 93 5.98 -7.80 6.45
C VAL A 93 7.18 -8.31 5.65
N LYS A 94 7.60 -9.54 5.92
CA LYS A 94 8.72 -10.21 5.23
C LYS A 94 8.26 -10.82 3.90
N HIS A 95 9.21 -11.03 2.99
CA HIS A 95 9.00 -11.65 1.69
C HIS A 95 7.89 -10.97 0.86
N GLN A 96 7.91 -9.63 0.88
CA GLN A 96 6.93 -8.81 0.18
C GLN A 96 6.76 -9.23 -1.28
N ARG A 97 5.53 -9.44 -1.68
CA ARG A 97 5.14 -9.80 -3.04
C ARG A 97 3.70 -9.39 -3.33
N MET A 98 3.37 -9.26 -4.58
CA MET A 98 2.04 -8.93 -5.07
C MET A 98 1.12 -10.16 -5.03
N ASP A 99 -0.18 -9.92 -4.85
CA ASP A 99 -1.25 -10.93 -4.89
C ASP A 99 -1.03 -12.11 -3.91
N ALA A 100 -0.58 -11.78 -2.71
CA ALA A 100 -0.36 -12.72 -1.62
C ALA A 100 -1.19 -12.34 -0.40
N VAL A 101 -1.19 -13.16 0.61
CA VAL A 101 -1.76 -12.89 1.93
C VAL A 101 -0.66 -12.63 2.93
N ILE A 102 -0.98 -11.96 4.03
CA ILE A 102 -0.06 -11.77 5.15
C ILE A 102 -0.43 -12.78 6.23
N VAL A 103 0.47 -13.71 6.51
CA VAL A 103 0.36 -14.66 7.61
C VAL A 103 1.12 -14.12 8.81
N VAL A 104 0.50 -14.19 9.99
CA VAL A 104 1.11 -13.81 11.27
C VAL A 104 1.37 -15.07 12.10
N GLU A 105 2.63 -15.32 12.42
CA GLU A 105 3.06 -16.46 13.20
C GLU A 105 4.19 -16.05 14.16
N ALA A 106 4.07 -16.41 15.44
CA ALA A 106 5.05 -16.10 16.47
C ALA A 106 5.47 -14.62 16.57
N GLY A 107 4.57 -13.68 16.24
CA GLY A 107 4.84 -12.23 16.26
C GLY A 107 5.56 -11.71 15.01
N GLU A 108 5.77 -12.54 14.01
CA GLU A 108 6.30 -12.16 12.71
C GLU A 108 5.19 -12.15 11.64
N ALA A 109 5.30 -11.23 10.68
CA ALA A 109 4.39 -11.13 9.54
C ALA A 109 5.12 -11.49 8.24
N THR A 110 4.54 -12.38 7.43
CA THR A 110 5.19 -12.88 6.21
C THR A 110 4.18 -12.97 5.07
N CYS A 111 4.54 -12.50 3.87
CA CYS A 111 3.75 -12.75 2.68
C CYS A 111 3.81 -14.21 2.26
N ARG A 112 2.65 -14.82 2.00
CA ARG A 112 2.51 -16.19 1.54
C ARG A 112 1.50 -16.26 0.41
N ILE A 113 1.75 -17.11 -0.58
CA ILE A 113 0.80 -17.37 -1.66
C ILE A 113 -0.34 -18.25 -1.16
N LEU A 114 -1.54 -18.04 -1.71
CA LEU A 114 -2.75 -18.73 -1.27
C LEU A 114 -2.60 -20.24 -1.17
N ARG A 115 -2.06 -20.88 -2.22
CA ARG A 115 -1.92 -22.34 -2.27
C ARG A 115 -1.06 -22.96 -1.16
N ASP A 116 -0.21 -22.17 -0.51
CA ASP A 116 0.70 -22.63 0.54
C ASP A 116 0.13 -22.40 1.95
N LEU A 117 -1.11 -21.91 2.05
CA LEU A 117 -1.81 -21.70 3.31
C LEU A 117 -2.21 -23.02 3.94
N LYS A 118 -1.99 -23.13 5.24
CA LYS A 118 -2.38 -24.28 6.06
C LYS A 118 -3.55 -23.91 6.97
N VAL A 119 -4.41 -24.90 7.23
CA VAL A 119 -5.53 -24.74 8.17
C VAL A 119 -5.05 -24.25 9.52
N GLY A 120 -5.72 -23.24 10.07
CA GLY A 120 -5.43 -22.69 11.38
C GLY A 120 -4.39 -21.57 11.39
N GLU A 121 -3.68 -21.29 10.30
CA GLU A 121 -2.80 -20.11 10.21
C GLU A 121 -3.60 -18.83 10.32
N LEU A 122 -3.02 -17.80 10.94
CA LEU A 122 -3.67 -16.51 11.10
C LEU A 122 -3.31 -15.59 9.94
N VAL A 123 -4.32 -15.11 9.22
CA VAL A 123 -4.20 -14.25 8.04
C VAL A 123 -4.79 -12.88 8.35
N VAL A 124 -4.10 -11.82 7.89
CA VAL A 124 -4.60 -10.45 7.99
C VAL A 124 -5.81 -10.26 7.09
N CYS A 125 -6.89 -9.77 7.68
CA CYS A 125 -8.14 -9.43 7.02
C CYS A 125 -8.45 -7.95 7.17
N GLU A 126 -9.14 -7.40 6.18
CA GLU A 126 -9.45 -5.96 6.08
C GLU A 126 -8.17 -5.08 5.98
N ALA A 127 -8.34 -3.77 5.96
CA ALA A 127 -7.23 -2.83 5.83
C ALA A 127 -6.82 -2.18 7.16
N ASP A 128 -7.62 -2.38 8.23
CA ASP A 128 -7.30 -1.85 9.54
C ASP A 128 -5.99 -2.46 10.06
N GLY A 129 -5.12 -1.60 10.60
CA GLY A 129 -3.82 -2.04 11.08
C GLY A 129 -2.82 -2.43 9.98
N VAL A 130 -3.07 -2.08 8.72
CA VAL A 130 -2.16 -2.27 7.60
C VAL A 130 -1.67 -0.92 7.09
N ARG A 131 -0.37 -0.79 6.84
CA ARG A 131 0.27 0.38 6.23
C ARG A 131 1.12 -0.03 5.05
N VAL A 132 0.88 0.62 3.93
CA VAL A 132 1.69 0.44 2.71
C VAL A 132 2.51 1.71 2.50
N SER A 133 3.81 1.55 2.37
CA SER A 133 4.73 2.67 2.08
C SER A 133 5.16 2.58 0.62
N PRO A 134 4.71 3.51 -0.23
CA PRO A 134 5.18 3.57 -1.61
C PRO A 134 6.71 3.79 -1.61
N GLU A 135 7.45 2.98 -2.33
CA GLU A 135 8.84 3.31 -2.62
C GLU A 135 8.86 4.56 -3.49
N PHE A 136 9.25 5.69 -2.92
CA PHE A 136 9.66 6.84 -3.69
C PHE A 136 10.99 6.48 -4.38
N ARG A 137 10.92 5.88 -5.56
CA ARG A 137 12.04 5.94 -6.47
C ARG A 137 12.14 7.39 -6.90
N GLU A 138 13.25 8.05 -6.59
CA GLU A 138 13.64 9.25 -7.33
C GLU A 138 13.60 8.88 -8.81
N ARG A 139 12.49 9.25 -9.45
CA ARG A 139 12.37 9.10 -10.91
C ARG A 139 13.35 10.11 -11.46
N ASP A 140 14.47 9.63 -11.93
CA ASP A 140 15.39 10.42 -12.72
C ASP A 140 14.55 11.25 -13.71
N ARG A 141 14.66 12.58 -13.64
CA ARG A 141 13.91 13.49 -14.50
C ARG A 141 14.01 13.12 -15.98
N LEU A 142 15.11 12.47 -16.37
CA LEU A 142 15.35 11.93 -17.71
C LEU A 142 14.45 10.73 -18.05
N GLY A 143 14.18 9.84 -17.10
CA GLY A 143 13.26 8.71 -17.32
C GLY A 143 11.80 9.13 -17.46
N PHE A 144 11.41 10.22 -16.78
CA PHE A 144 10.04 10.74 -16.89
C PHE A 144 9.79 11.46 -18.21
N ALA A 145 10.79 12.19 -18.75
CA ALA A 145 10.71 12.83 -20.08
C ALA A 145 10.54 11.78 -21.19
N PHE A 146 11.15 10.60 -21.04
CA PHE A 146 10.98 9.49 -22.00
C PHE A 146 9.58 8.83 -21.92
N MET A 147 8.97 8.80 -20.73
CA MET A 147 7.64 8.21 -20.54
C MET A 147 6.48 9.19 -20.85
N THR A 148 6.73 10.50 -20.78
CA THR A 148 5.74 11.52 -21.11
C THR A 148 5.78 11.93 -22.59
N ASN A 149 6.84 11.58 -23.32
CA ASN A 149 6.87 11.75 -24.77
C ASN A 149 6.08 10.62 -25.43
N ASP A 150 4.79 10.82 -25.51
CA ASP A 150 3.88 10.43 -26.61
C ASP A 150 3.80 8.95 -27.01
N ILE A 151 4.00 8.02 -26.05
CA ILE A 151 3.65 6.63 -26.32
C ILE A 151 2.51 6.23 -25.38
N SER A 152 1.27 6.37 -25.87
CA SER A 152 0.10 5.79 -25.21
C SER A 152 0.28 4.25 -25.11
N SER A 153 -0.36 3.63 -24.12
CA SER A 153 -0.36 2.17 -23.98
C SER A 153 -0.87 1.46 -25.24
N GLU A 154 -1.78 2.10 -25.99
CA GLU A 154 -2.31 1.65 -27.25
C GLU A 154 -1.22 1.58 -28.36
N ARG A 155 -0.38 2.61 -28.51
CA ARG A 155 0.74 2.56 -29.46
C ARG A 155 1.76 1.46 -29.20
N ARG A 156 1.97 1.09 -27.94
CA ARG A 156 2.86 -0.03 -27.60
C ARG A 156 2.30 -1.36 -28.07
N VAL A 157 0.99 -1.54 -27.96
CA VAL A 157 0.31 -2.76 -28.43
C VAL A 157 0.34 -2.82 -29.95
N GLU A 158 0.04 -1.70 -30.65
CA GLU A 158 0.08 -1.63 -32.11
C GLU A 158 1.48 -1.92 -32.66
N VAL A 159 2.51 -1.30 -32.11
CA VAL A 159 3.91 -1.57 -32.55
C VAL A 159 4.31 -3.02 -32.27
N GLY A 160 3.85 -3.62 -31.15
CA GLY A 160 4.06 -5.03 -30.84
C GLY A 160 3.38 -5.94 -31.85
N VAL A 161 2.13 -5.68 -32.20
CA VAL A 161 1.35 -6.46 -33.18
C VAL A 161 1.96 -6.37 -34.57
N VAL A 162 2.34 -5.19 -35.03
CA VAL A 162 3.00 -5.00 -36.35
C VAL A 162 4.34 -5.77 -36.41
N ARG A 163 5.10 -5.78 -35.32
CA ARG A 163 6.38 -6.49 -35.26
C ARG A 163 6.20 -8.02 -35.31
N VAL A 164 5.19 -8.54 -34.62
CA VAL A 164 4.84 -9.98 -34.65
C VAL A 164 4.31 -10.39 -36.02
N ALA A 165 3.45 -9.56 -36.64
CA ALA A 165 2.96 -9.83 -37.99
C ALA A 165 4.10 -9.87 -39.04
N GLY A 166 5.05 -8.90 -38.97
CA GLY A 166 6.21 -8.90 -39.86
C GLY A 166 7.11 -10.13 -39.69
N MET A 167 7.23 -10.69 -38.48
CA MET A 167 7.99 -11.92 -38.23
C MET A 167 7.28 -13.19 -38.76
N MET A 168 5.95 -13.16 -38.90
CA MET A 168 5.17 -14.29 -39.46
C MET A 168 5.23 -14.36 -40.97
N ASP A 169 5.52 -13.27 -41.67
CA ASP A 169 5.66 -13.23 -43.13
C ASP A 169 7.06 -13.69 -43.61
N GLU A 170 8.02 -13.89 -42.68
CA GLU A 170 9.39 -14.37 -42.96
C GLU A 170 9.57 -15.90 -42.77
N VAL A 171 8.50 -16.64 -42.45
CA VAL A 171 8.48 -18.10 -42.28
C VAL A 171 7.70 -18.72 -43.43
#